data_3d3905cc3c4aae1d35d807fdfe53a582
#
_entry.id   3d3905cc3c4aae1d35d807fdfe53a582
#
_cell.length_a   1.000
_cell.length_b   1.000
_cell.length_c   1.000
_cell.angle_alpha   90.00
_cell.angle_beta   90.00
_cell.angle_gamma   90.00
#
_symmetry.space_group_name_H-M   'P 1'
#
loop_
_entity.id
_entity.type
_entity.pdbx_description
1 polymer ?
#
loop_
_entity_poly.entity_id
_entity_poly.type
_entity_poly.pdbx_seq_one_letter_code
_entity_poly.pdbx_strand_id
1 'polypeptide(L)'
;MANAPASAGALNVGLPEQPAAASAAPALKQTQIIAIYGKGGIGKSFTLANLSYMLAQQGKKVLLIGCDPKSDTTTLLFGGKACPTIIDTSSRKKAAGDEVTIGDVCFKRDGVFAMELGGPEVGRGCGGRGIIHGFEILEGLGFHEWDFDYVLLDFLGDVVCGGFGLPIA
;
A
#
# COMPACT_ATOMS: atom_id res chain seq x y z
N MET A 1 -65.41 54.64 -12.70
CA MET A 1 -65.68 53.59 -13.69
C MET A 1 -64.34 53.15 -14.22
N ALA A 2 -63.76 52.09 -13.72
CA ALA A 2 -62.50 51.53 -14.25
C ALA A 2 -62.65 50.03 -14.23
N ASN A 3 -62.58 49.46 -15.40
CA ASN A 3 -62.70 48.04 -15.69
C ASN A 3 -61.37 47.33 -15.42
N ALA A 4 -61.40 46.31 -14.60
CA ALA A 4 -60.23 45.42 -14.37
C ALA A 4 -60.19 44.33 -15.43
N PRO A 5 -59.06 44.00 -16.03
CA PRO A 5 -58.93 42.84 -16.89
C PRO A 5 -58.66 41.55 -16.10
N ALA A 6 -59.22 40.49 -16.62
CA ALA A 6 -59.19 39.14 -16.09
C ALA A 6 -57.78 38.53 -15.99
N SER A 7 -57.52 37.80 -14.91
CA SER A 7 -56.34 36.99 -14.71
C SER A 7 -56.34 35.77 -15.60
N ALA A 8 -55.30 35.65 -16.44
CA ALA A 8 -55.00 34.44 -17.20
C ALA A 8 -54.44 33.37 -16.25
N GLY A 9 -55.12 32.23 -16.17
CA GLY A 9 -54.68 31.09 -15.45
C GLY A 9 -53.40 30.49 -16.02
N ALA A 10 -52.34 30.44 -15.24
CA ALA A 10 -51.12 29.72 -15.59
C ALA A 10 -51.36 28.21 -15.50
N LEU A 11 -51.26 27.54 -16.58
CA LEU A 11 -51.24 26.07 -16.67
C LEU A 11 -49.94 25.58 -16.04
N ASN A 12 -50.05 24.97 -14.86
CA ASN A 12 -48.95 24.32 -14.15
C ASN A 12 -48.70 22.97 -14.87
N VAL A 13 -47.75 22.94 -15.82
CA VAL A 13 -47.30 21.71 -16.46
C VAL A 13 -46.31 21.09 -15.48
N GLY A 14 -46.78 20.06 -14.75
CA GLY A 14 -45.91 19.26 -13.87
C GLY A 14 -44.74 18.66 -14.66
N LEU A 15 -43.53 19.09 -14.33
CA LEU A 15 -42.34 18.44 -14.84
C LEU A 15 -42.30 17.00 -14.27
N PRO A 16 -41.92 15.99 -15.08
CA PRO A 16 -41.80 14.63 -14.59
C PRO A 16 -40.75 14.60 -13.47
N GLU A 17 -41.12 13.99 -12.35
CA GLU A 17 -40.17 13.73 -11.27
C GLU A 17 -38.96 12.97 -11.82
N GLN A 18 -37.78 13.57 -11.64
CA GLN A 18 -36.55 12.89 -11.94
C GLN A 18 -36.46 11.64 -11.04
N PRO A 19 -36.14 10.46 -11.58
CA PRO A 19 -35.94 9.28 -10.75
C PRO A 19 -34.84 9.61 -9.74
N ALA A 20 -35.10 9.34 -8.46
CA ALA A 20 -34.14 9.48 -7.38
C ALA A 20 -32.81 8.90 -7.79
N ALA A 21 -31.76 9.70 -7.67
CA ALA A 21 -30.39 9.29 -8.00
C ALA A 21 -30.14 7.92 -7.37
N ALA A 22 -29.85 6.94 -8.23
CA ALA A 22 -29.44 5.62 -7.79
C ALA A 22 -28.31 5.81 -6.77
N SER A 23 -28.42 5.18 -5.58
CA SER A 23 -27.42 5.23 -4.55
C SER A 23 -26.07 4.89 -5.20
N ALA A 24 -25.14 5.85 -5.17
CA ALA A 24 -23.81 5.63 -5.69
C ALA A 24 -23.25 4.37 -5.04
N ALA A 25 -22.83 3.39 -5.83
CA ALA A 25 -22.11 2.25 -5.34
C ALA A 25 -20.95 2.77 -4.46
N PRO A 26 -20.67 2.15 -3.31
CA PRO A 26 -19.59 2.63 -2.44
C PRO A 26 -18.34 2.77 -3.29
N ALA A 27 -17.79 3.99 -3.37
CA ALA A 27 -16.58 4.25 -4.11
C ALA A 27 -15.52 3.26 -3.59
N LEU A 28 -14.98 2.42 -4.46
CA LEU A 28 -13.90 1.51 -4.10
C LEU A 28 -12.81 2.35 -3.45
N LYS A 29 -12.50 2.06 -2.20
CA LYS A 29 -11.45 2.73 -1.45
C LYS A 29 -10.15 2.57 -2.22
N GLN A 30 -9.60 3.68 -2.70
CA GLN A 30 -8.35 3.66 -3.44
C GLN A 30 -7.19 3.69 -2.45
N THR A 31 -6.43 2.59 -2.38
CA THR A 31 -5.18 2.53 -1.63
C THR A 31 -4.17 3.51 -2.23
N GLN A 32 -3.60 4.37 -1.40
CA GLN A 32 -2.53 5.28 -1.83
C GLN A 32 -1.17 4.60 -1.68
N ILE A 33 -0.42 4.51 -2.78
CA ILE A 33 0.93 3.93 -2.79
C ILE A 33 1.94 5.09 -2.82
N ILE A 34 2.84 5.12 -1.84
CA ILE A 34 3.91 6.11 -1.72
C ILE A 34 5.25 5.37 -1.75
N ALA A 35 6.05 5.59 -2.78
CA ALA A 35 7.38 5.03 -2.90
C ALA A 35 8.44 6.12 -2.72
N ILE A 36 9.42 5.88 -1.85
CA ILE A 36 10.57 6.76 -1.67
C ILE A 36 11.83 6.08 -2.22
N TYR A 37 12.47 6.78 -3.14
CA TYR A 37 13.74 6.39 -3.73
C TYR A 37 14.84 7.34 -3.29
N GLY A 38 16.06 6.89 -3.21
CA GLY A 38 17.18 7.75 -2.93
C GLY A 38 18.40 7.01 -2.37
N LYS A 39 19.55 7.66 -2.40
CA LYS A 39 20.82 7.10 -1.92
C LYS A 39 20.72 6.59 -0.48
N GLY A 40 21.49 5.54 -0.17
CA GLY A 40 21.60 5.02 1.19
C GLY A 40 22.04 6.11 2.19
N GLY A 41 21.51 6.05 3.40
CA GLY A 41 21.90 6.94 4.51
C GLY A 41 21.26 8.34 4.52
N ILE A 42 20.42 8.71 3.54
CA ILE A 42 19.74 10.02 3.51
C ILE A 42 18.51 10.14 4.40
N GLY A 43 18.15 9.06 5.11
CA GLY A 43 17.03 9.08 6.05
C GLY A 43 15.68 8.57 5.49
N LYS A 44 15.65 7.88 4.35
CA LYS A 44 14.41 7.34 3.77
C LYS A 44 13.62 6.48 4.74
N SER A 45 14.24 5.41 5.24
CA SER A 45 13.61 4.46 6.17
C SER A 45 13.15 5.14 7.46
N PHE A 46 13.94 6.10 7.97
CA PHE A 46 13.54 6.93 9.12
C PHE A 46 12.27 7.74 8.82
N THR A 47 12.23 8.39 7.66
CA THR A 47 11.07 9.21 7.24
C THR A 47 9.83 8.34 7.07
N LEU A 48 9.96 7.18 6.40
CA LEU A 48 8.85 6.28 6.16
C LEU A 48 8.33 5.63 7.45
N ALA A 49 9.20 5.23 8.36
CA ALA A 49 8.80 4.68 9.66
C ALA A 49 8.00 5.72 10.46
N ASN A 50 8.45 6.97 10.52
CA ASN A 50 7.73 8.04 11.22
C ASN A 50 6.40 8.38 10.52
N LEU A 51 6.39 8.47 9.19
CA LEU A 51 5.18 8.74 8.42
C LEU A 51 4.13 7.63 8.63
N SER A 52 4.56 6.36 8.56
CA SER A 52 3.67 5.22 8.80
C SER A 52 3.06 5.24 10.19
N TYR A 53 3.87 5.55 11.21
CA TYR A 53 3.39 5.70 12.58
C TYR A 53 2.38 6.84 12.71
N MET A 54 2.69 8.03 12.17
CA MET A 54 1.79 9.19 12.23
C MET A 54 0.45 8.91 11.55
N LEU A 55 0.45 8.27 10.38
CA LEU A 55 -0.77 7.89 9.67
C LEU A 55 -1.58 6.86 10.47
N ALA A 56 -0.92 5.87 11.09
CA ALA A 56 -1.58 4.89 11.94
C ALA A 56 -2.23 5.54 13.18
N GLN A 57 -1.58 6.54 13.80
CA GLN A 57 -2.15 7.30 14.91
C GLN A 57 -3.38 8.13 14.50
N GLN A 58 -3.52 8.46 13.22
CA GLN A 58 -4.71 9.10 12.64
C GLN A 58 -5.81 8.08 12.28
N GLY A 59 -5.66 6.82 12.67
CA GLY A 59 -6.62 5.75 12.39
C GLY A 59 -6.55 5.19 10.97
N LYS A 60 -5.49 5.51 10.21
CA LYS A 60 -5.29 4.95 8.88
C LYS A 60 -4.70 3.54 8.96
N LYS A 61 -5.12 2.68 8.06
CA LYS A 61 -4.58 1.33 7.91
C LYS A 61 -3.36 1.40 6.99
N VAL A 62 -2.18 1.25 7.55
CA VAL A 62 -0.91 1.53 6.86
C VAL A 62 -0.06 0.27 6.79
N LEU A 63 0.51 0.02 5.61
CA LEU A 63 1.50 -1.01 5.37
C LEU A 63 2.84 -0.35 4.97
N LEU A 64 3.91 -0.67 5.70
CA LEU A 64 5.28 -0.31 5.36
C LEU A 64 6.02 -1.52 4.80
N ILE A 65 6.58 -1.40 3.61
CA ILE A 65 7.35 -2.47 2.95
C ILE A 65 8.79 -2.00 2.73
N GLY A 66 9.75 -2.70 3.34
CA GLY A 66 11.17 -2.54 3.06
C GLY A 66 11.56 -3.28 1.78
N CYS A 67 11.96 -2.52 0.77
CA CYS A 67 12.41 -3.01 -0.53
C CYS A 67 13.92 -2.84 -0.74
N ASP A 68 14.67 -2.62 0.33
CA ASP A 68 16.14 -2.55 0.32
C ASP A 68 16.70 -3.96 0.64
N PRO A 69 17.70 -4.47 -0.11
CA PRO A 69 18.35 -5.73 0.21
C PRO A 69 18.96 -5.81 1.62
N LYS A 70 19.21 -4.69 2.27
CA LYS A 70 19.66 -4.65 3.68
C LYS A 70 18.59 -5.08 4.66
N SER A 71 17.32 -4.97 4.26
CA SER A 71 16.15 -5.40 5.06
C SER A 71 16.14 -4.82 6.47
N ASP A 72 16.38 -3.51 6.59
CA ASP A 72 16.49 -2.79 7.85
C ASP A 72 15.45 -1.66 8.02
N THR A 73 14.53 -1.51 7.07
CA THR A 73 13.48 -0.48 7.06
C THR A 73 12.59 -0.53 8.28
N THR A 74 12.23 -1.74 8.73
CA THR A 74 11.33 -1.96 9.86
C THR A 74 12.00 -1.83 11.23
N THR A 75 13.31 -1.71 11.27
CA THR A 75 14.13 -1.70 12.50
C THR A 75 13.65 -0.68 13.54
N LEU A 76 13.32 0.54 13.09
CA LEU A 76 12.85 1.62 13.97
C LEU A 76 11.53 1.25 14.66
N LEU A 77 10.59 0.66 13.92
CA LEU A 77 9.29 0.28 14.45
C LEU A 77 9.38 -0.88 15.43
N PHE A 78 10.34 -1.79 15.24
CA PHE A 78 10.45 -3.03 16.02
C PHE A 78 11.57 -3.02 17.05
N GLY A 79 11.96 -1.82 17.52
CA GLY A 79 12.87 -1.68 18.66
C GLY A 79 14.31 -2.14 18.39
N GLY A 80 14.82 -1.85 17.20
CA GLY A 80 16.19 -2.12 16.80
C GLY A 80 16.39 -3.48 16.10
N LYS A 81 15.31 -4.23 15.84
CA LYS A 81 15.36 -5.50 15.10
C LYS A 81 14.45 -5.40 13.87
N ALA A 82 14.98 -5.74 12.71
CA ALA A 82 14.17 -5.84 11.50
C ALA A 82 13.24 -7.06 11.55
N CYS A 83 12.13 -6.97 10.82
CA CYS A 83 11.25 -8.13 10.61
C CYS A 83 11.97 -9.20 9.79
N PRO A 84 11.63 -10.48 9.98
CA PRO A 84 12.05 -11.54 9.07
C PRO A 84 11.66 -11.21 7.64
N THR A 85 12.54 -11.49 6.68
CA THR A 85 12.25 -11.18 5.27
C THR A 85 11.28 -12.20 4.67
N ILE A 86 10.53 -11.76 3.66
CA ILE A 86 9.62 -12.63 2.91
C ILE A 86 10.41 -13.73 2.20
N ILE A 87 11.53 -13.37 1.56
CA ILE A 87 12.36 -14.32 0.80
C ILE A 87 12.94 -15.41 1.70
N ASP A 88 13.55 -15.03 2.85
CA ASP A 88 14.13 -16.01 3.77
C ASP A 88 13.05 -16.88 4.41
N THR A 89 11.92 -16.26 4.78
CA THR A 89 10.80 -16.99 5.38
C THR A 89 10.20 -17.99 4.39
N SER A 90 10.00 -17.58 3.14
CA SER A 90 9.51 -18.45 2.07
C SER A 90 10.47 -19.61 1.80
N SER A 91 11.76 -19.32 1.70
CA SER A 91 12.80 -20.36 1.46
C SER A 91 12.84 -21.37 2.60
N ARG A 92 12.78 -20.92 3.85
CA ARG A 92 12.77 -21.78 5.03
C ARG A 92 11.52 -22.65 5.11
N LYS A 93 10.34 -22.08 4.88
CA LYS A 93 9.06 -22.80 4.89
C LYS A 93 9.03 -23.86 3.79
N LYS A 94 9.40 -23.48 2.57
CA LYS A 94 9.50 -24.40 1.43
C LYS A 94 10.45 -25.58 1.70
N ALA A 95 11.58 -25.33 2.33
CA ALA A 95 12.51 -26.38 2.73
C ALA A 95 11.93 -27.33 3.80
N ALA A 96 11.01 -26.85 4.64
CA ALA A 96 10.28 -27.64 5.63
C ALA A 96 9.05 -28.36 5.05
N GLY A 97 8.67 -28.08 3.79
CA GLY A 97 7.46 -28.61 3.18
C GLY A 97 6.19 -27.86 3.56
N ASP A 98 6.32 -26.68 4.15
CA ASP A 98 5.23 -25.83 4.60
C ASP A 98 4.92 -24.71 3.60
N GLU A 99 3.67 -24.25 3.59
CA GLU A 99 3.26 -23.06 2.83
C GLU A 99 3.52 -21.78 3.64
N VAL A 100 3.83 -20.68 2.93
CA VAL A 100 3.95 -19.36 3.52
C VAL A 100 2.56 -18.77 3.69
N THR A 101 2.31 -18.17 4.85
CA THR A 101 1.08 -17.42 5.13
C THR A 101 1.40 -15.95 5.37
N ILE A 102 0.38 -15.09 5.27
CA ILE A 102 0.53 -13.66 5.57
C ILE A 102 1.04 -13.42 7.00
N GLY A 103 0.63 -14.23 7.97
CA GLY A 103 1.09 -14.13 9.36
C GLY A 103 2.57 -14.42 9.57
N ASP A 104 3.21 -15.11 8.62
CA ASP A 104 4.65 -15.41 8.67
C ASP A 104 5.52 -14.24 8.20
N VAL A 105 4.95 -13.29 7.43
CA VAL A 105 5.70 -12.24 6.73
C VAL A 105 5.23 -10.82 7.02
N CYS A 106 4.01 -10.64 7.53
CA CYS A 106 3.44 -9.33 7.86
C CYS A 106 3.31 -9.20 9.39
N PHE A 107 4.00 -8.23 9.94
CA PHE A 107 4.07 -7.97 11.38
C PHE A 107 3.35 -6.67 11.71
N LYS A 108 2.79 -6.56 12.92
CA LYS A 108 2.08 -5.36 13.35
C LYS A 108 2.66 -4.81 14.63
N ARG A 109 2.94 -3.50 14.67
CA ARG A 109 3.32 -2.77 15.88
C ARG A 109 2.79 -1.34 15.83
N ASP A 110 2.26 -0.85 16.94
CA ASP A 110 1.77 0.52 17.12
C ASP A 110 0.76 0.97 16.02
N GLY A 111 -0.04 0.03 15.51
CA GLY A 111 -1.01 0.26 14.45
C GLY A 111 -0.45 0.13 13.02
N VAL A 112 0.85 0.07 12.85
CA VAL A 112 1.52 -0.10 11.55
C VAL A 112 1.70 -1.58 11.23
N PHE A 113 1.29 -1.99 10.03
CA PHE A 113 1.68 -3.26 9.45
C PHE A 113 3.00 -3.07 8.70
N ALA A 114 3.91 -3.99 8.85
CA ALA A 114 5.24 -3.87 8.25
C ALA A 114 5.80 -5.22 7.81
N MET A 115 6.61 -5.18 6.75
CA MET A 115 7.32 -6.34 6.22
C MET A 115 8.62 -5.94 5.53
N GLU A 116 9.53 -6.90 5.38
CA GLU A 116 10.75 -6.77 4.60
C GLU A 116 10.71 -7.75 3.43
N LEU A 117 10.93 -7.28 2.21
CA LEU A 117 10.99 -8.18 1.05
C LEU A 117 12.21 -9.11 1.13
N GLY A 118 13.34 -8.55 1.53
CA GLY A 118 14.63 -9.23 1.48
C GLY A 118 15.35 -9.02 0.16
N GLY A 119 16.53 -9.57 0.07
CA GLY A 119 17.36 -9.54 -1.12
C GLY A 119 17.94 -10.91 -1.44
N PRO A 120 18.55 -11.09 -2.61
CA PRO A 120 19.31 -12.31 -2.88
C PRO A 120 20.46 -12.40 -1.87
N GLU A 121 20.85 -13.64 -1.52
CA GLU A 121 22.05 -13.86 -0.73
C GLU A 121 23.23 -13.07 -1.28
N VAL A 122 24.06 -12.52 -0.41
CA VAL A 122 25.24 -11.74 -0.78
C VAL A 122 26.09 -12.54 -1.79
N GLY A 123 26.30 -11.98 -2.98
CA GLY A 123 27.05 -12.63 -4.06
C GLY A 123 26.22 -13.52 -5.02
N ARG A 124 24.91 -13.65 -4.82
CA ARG A 124 24.02 -14.46 -5.67
C ARG A 124 22.96 -13.62 -6.39
N GLY A 125 23.37 -12.81 -7.35
CA GLY A 125 22.44 -12.16 -8.28
C GLY A 125 22.23 -10.66 -8.07
N CYS A 126 21.37 -10.08 -8.92
CA CYS A 126 21.01 -8.68 -8.89
C CYS A 126 19.94 -8.43 -7.82
N GLY A 127 20.09 -7.39 -6.99
CA GLY A 127 19.13 -7.00 -5.95
C GLY A 127 17.70 -6.82 -6.48
N GLY A 128 17.55 -6.36 -7.72
CA GLY A 128 16.25 -6.22 -8.37
C GLY A 128 15.48 -7.53 -8.56
N ARG A 129 16.16 -8.64 -8.81
CA ARG A 129 15.49 -9.95 -8.91
C ARG A 129 14.92 -10.42 -7.59
N GLY A 130 15.61 -10.15 -6.49
CA GLY A 130 15.08 -10.45 -5.15
C GLY A 130 13.80 -9.71 -4.85
N ILE A 131 13.75 -8.42 -5.19
CA ILE A 131 12.55 -7.60 -4.99
C ILE A 131 11.37 -8.10 -5.83
N ILE A 132 11.59 -8.40 -7.11
CA ILE A 132 10.56 -8.98 -7.97
C ILE A 132 10.03 -10.28 -7.35
N HIS A 133 10.92 -11.19 -6.95
CA HIS A 133 10.52 -12.46 -6.33
C HIS A 133 9.74 -12.25 -5.02
N GLY A 134 10.13 -11.27 -4.19
CA GLY A 134 9.39 -10.91 -2.99
C GLY A 134 7.96 -10.45 -3.30
N PHE A 135 7.77 -9.63 -4.34
CA PHE A 135 6.45 -9.21 -4.80
C PHE A 135 5.63 -10.36 -5.39
N GLU A 136 6.23 -11.28 -6.17
CA GLU A 136 5.56 -12.49 -6.66
C GLU A 136 4.99 -13.34 -5.50
N ILE A 137 5.74 -13.46 -4.41
CA ILE A 137 5.25 -14.14 -3.19
C ILE A 137 4.07 -13.37 -2.59
N LEU A 138 4.14 -12.04 -2.49
CA LEU A 138 3.05 -11.21 -1.97
C LEU A 138 1.79 -11.30 -2.84
N GLU A 139 1.93 -11.31 -4.15
CA GLU A 139 0.82 -11.54 -5.08
C GLU A 139 0.15 -12.89 -4.82
N GLY A 140 0.96 -13.94 -4.65
CA GLY A 140 0.47 -15.27 -4.28
C GLY A 140 -0.26 -15.30 -2.93
N LEU A 141 0.03 -14.36 -2.02
CA LEU A 141 -0.65 -14.19 -0.73
C LEU A 141 -1.88 -13.27 -0.81
N GLY A 142 -2.28 -12.85 -2.00
CA GLY A 142 -3.46 -12.00 -2.21
C GLY A 142 -3.24 -10.53 -1.87
N PHE A 143 -2.03 -10.01 -2.05
CA PHE A 143 -1.67 -8.61 -1.72
C PHE A 143 -2.65 -7.58 -2.27
N HIS A 144 -3.18 -7.78 -3.47
CA HIS A 144 -4.14 -6.87 -4.12
C HIS A 144 -5.52 -6.81 -3.43
N GLU A 145 -5.85 -7.81 -2.61
CA GLU A 145 -7.10 -7.87 -1.86
C GLU A 145 -7.00 -7.21 -0.47
N TRP A 146 -5.80 -6.78 -0.07
CA TRP A 146 -5.58 -6.21 1.23
C TRP A 146 -6.11 -4.78 1.32
N ASP A 147 -7.00 -4.54 2.24
CA ASP A 147 -7.65 -3.25 2.46
C ASP A 147 -6.76 -2.31 3.29
N PHE A 148 -5.77 -1.65 2.65
CA PHE A 148 -4.96 -0.59 3.24
C PHE A 148 -5.39 0.79 2.74
N ASP A 149 -5.24 1.84 3.60
CA ASP A 149 -5.34 3.23 3.17
C ASP A 149 -4.07 3.67 2.46
N TYR A 150 -2.92 3.24 3.01
CA TYR A 150 -1.59 3.60 2.52
C TYR A 150 -0.68 2.38 2.45
N VAL A 151 0.07 2.27 1.36
CA VAL A 151 1.20 1.36 1.22
C VAL A 151 2.45 2.22 0.99
N LEU A 152 3.40 2.13 1.91
CA LEU A 152 4.65 2.89 1.89
C LEU A 152 5.79 1.95 1.48
N LEU A 153 6.54 2.30 0.43
CA LEU A 153 7.61 1.49 -0.14
C LEU A 153 8.95 2.19 0.03
N ASP A 154 9.90 1.53 0.71
CA ASP A 154 11.26 2.03 0.90
C ASP A 154 12.20 1.38 -0.10
N PHE A 155 12.54 2.09 -1.18
CA PHE A 155 13.42 1.59 -2.22
C PHE A 155 14.85 2.10 -2.08
N LEU A 156 15.81 1.25 -2.47
CA LEU A 156 17.19 1.65 -2.67
C LEU A 156 17.31 2.62 -3.86
N GLY A 157 18.18 3.63 -3.72
CA GLY A 157 18.30 4.69 -4.73
C GLY A 157 19.14 4.36 -5.95
N ASP A 158 20.03 3.38 -5.86
CA ASP A 158 20.88 2.97 -6.98
C ASP A 158 20.15 1.91 -7.84
N VAL A 159 19.30 2.38 -8.71
CA VAL A 159 18.50 1.54 -9.62
C VAL A 159 19.37 1.14 -10.81
N VAL A 160 20.30 0.21 -10.61
CA VAL A 160 21.12 -0.34 -11.70
C VAL A 160 20.34 -1.35 -12.57
N CYS A 161 19.23 -1.85 -12.08
CA CYS A 161 18.39 -2.82 -12.80
C CYS A 161 16.96 -2.28 -12.90
N GLY A 162 16.39 -2.16 -14.09
CA GLY A 162 15.03 -1.65 -14.35
C GLY A 162 13.85 -2.36 -13.64
N GLY A 163 14.15 -3.32 -12.75
CA GLY A 163 13.15 -4.07 -11.98
C GLY A 163 12.41 -3.31 -10.88
N PHE A 164 12.85 -2.09 -10.54
CA PHE A 164 12.21 -1.30 -9.47
C PHE A 164 11.01 -0.47 -9.95
N GLY A 165 10.76 -0.38 -11.26
CA GLY A 165 9.59 0.32 -11.80
C GLY A 165 8.33 -0.55 -11.93
N LEU A 166 8.49 -1.87 -11.90
CA LEU A 166 7.39 -2.83 -12.12
C LEU A 166 6.32 -2.88 -11.02
N PRO A 167 6.64 -2.69 -9.71
CA PRO A 167 5.62 -2.78 -8.65
C PRO A 167 4.65 -1.60 -8.58
N ILE A 168 4.85 -0.55 -9.39
CA ILE A 168 4.05 0.69 -9.33
C ILE A 168 3.16 0.82 -10.57
N ALA A 169 3.35 0.00 -11.58
CA ALA A 169 2.54 -0.09 -12.78
C ALA A 169 1.39 -1.06 -12.60
#